data_b34d70ae6a4dbb62854d7c137bf5a6a0
#
_entry.id   b34d70ae6a4dbb62854d7c137bf5a6a0
#
_cell.length_a   1.000
_cell.length_b   1.000
_cell.length_c   1.000
_cell.angle_alpha   90.00
_cell.angle_beta   90.00
_cell.angle_gamma   90.00
#
_symmetry.space_group_name_H-M   'P 1'
#
loop_
_entity.id
_entity.type
_entity.pdbx_description
1 polymer ?
#
loop_
_entity_poly.entity_id
_entity_poly.type
_entity_poly.pdbx_seq_one_letter_code
_entity_poly.pdbx_strand_id
1 'polypeptide(L)'
;MPAMTASATVTSPSQLRLMPFGPARARDVRDPIWEPLWGGRRALTHVHRGRVTFRDEDDETLEGYDRLRESILELTQADELVLDGYLLPAPLRSTAGTESPAGMDSLPTPAEVGRQMIFGNRRSQRREEMLVEQARRVSLPSASPTAFIAVDLLWLDGVPIVDVPLLERKRLLESVLLEGEIVRRTVAVRPPVEQWYAQWRAFGFSALAVKGANSRYTPGRPNGEWATTLIPRR
;
A
#
# COMPACT_ATOMS: atom_id res chain seq x y z
N MET A 1 4.93 -26.37 22.81
CA MET A 1 5.54 -26.25 21.48
C MET A 1 4.48 -25.76 20.53
N PRO A 2 4.48 -24.50 20.05
CA PRO A 2 3.54 -24.10 19.01
C PRO A 2 3.96 -24.76 17.70
N ALA A 3 3.00 -25.41 17.04
CA ALA A 3 3.17 -26.03 15.73
C ALA A 3 3.62 -24.96 14.73
N MET A 4 4.80 -25.12 14.14
CA MET A 4 5.20 -24.38 12.95
C MET A 4 4.25 -24.76 11.82
N THR A 5 3.28 -23.91 11.55
CA THR A 5 2.44 -24.03 10.36
C THR A 5 3.35 -23.80 9.16
N ALA A 6 3.62 -24.84 8.39
CA ALA A 6 4.38 -24.77 7.16
C ALA A 6 3.74 -23.70 6.27
N SER A 7 4.51 -22.69 5.92
CA SER A 7 4.10 -21.68 4.92
C SER A 7 3.90 -22.43 3.61
N ALA A 8 2.69 -22.36 3.04
CA ALA A 8 2.44 -22.97 1.74
C ALA A 8 3.36 -22.29 0.72
N THR A 9 4.22 -23.08 0.08
CA THR A 9 5.13 -22.56 -0.94
C THR A 9 4.34 -22.04 -2.12
N VAL A 10 4.48 -20.75 -2.44
CA VAL A 10 3.90 -20.14 -3.63
C VAL A 10 4.67 -20.65 -4.85
N THR A 11 3.99 -21.30 -5.77
CA THR A 11 4.59 -21.90 -6.98
C THR A 11 4.07 -21.26 -8.27
N SER A 12 3.10 -20.34 -8.19
CA SER A 12 2.50 -19.66 -9.33
C SER A 12 2.00 -18.26 -8.94
N PRO A 13 2.08 -17.27 -9.84
CA PRO A 13 1.49 -15.95 -9.66
C PRO A 13 0.00 -15.96 -9.30
N SER A 14 -0.76 -16.94 -9.78
CA SER A 14 -2.20 -17.08 -9.52
C SER A 14 -2.53 -17.41 -8.04
N GLN A 15 -1.56 -17.91 -7.28
CA GLN A 15 -1.72 -18.22 -5.86
C GLN A 15 -1.49 -17.00 -4.96
N LEU A 16 -0.92 -15.93 -5.49
CA LEU A 16 -0.70 -14.72 -4.73
C LEU A 16 -2.04 -14.06 -4.38
N ARG A 17 -2.13 -13.57 -3.15
CA ARG A 17 -3.27 -12.83 -2.60
C ARG A 17 -2.73 -11.63 -1.86
N LEU A 18 -3.50 -10.56 -1.80
CA LEU A 18 -3.13 -9.39 -1.01
C LEU A 18 -2.98 -9.77 0.46
N MET A 19 -1.86 -9.39 1.06
CA MET A 19 -1.62 -9.59 2.48
C MET A 19 -2.33 -8.46 3.27
N PRO A 20 -3.29 -8.78 4.15
CA PRO A 20 -3.93 -7.76 4.97
C PRO A 20 -2.98 -7.26 6.05
N PHE A 21 -3.22 -6.04 6.53
CA PHE A 21 -2.57 -5.55 7.74
C PHE A 21 -3.10 -6.32 8.95
N GLY A 22 -2.21 -6.64 9.87
CA GLY A 22 -2.55 -7.38 11.10
C GLY A 22 -3.01 -6.46 12.24
N PRO A 23 -3.36 -7.07 13.38
CA PRO A 23 -3.73 -6.34 14.60
C PRO A 23 -2.52 -5.77 15.34
N ALA A 24 -1.31 -5.90 14.81
CA ALA A 24 -0.09 -5.39 15.40
C ALA A 24 -0.18 -3.87 15.60
N ARG A 25 0.44 -3.37 16.67
CA ARG A 25 0.59 -1.93 16.87
C ARG A 25 1.88 -1.46 16.23
N ALA A 26 1.89 -0.26 15.66
CA ALA A 26 3.07 0.32 15.02
C ALA A 26 4.34 0.26 15.91
N ARG A 27 4.19 0.48 17.22
CA ARG A 27 5.29 0.44 18.20
C ARG A 27 5.87 -0.96 18.46
N ASP A 28 5.13 -2.01 18.11
CA ASP A 28 5.52 -3.40 18.33
C ASP A 28 6.23 -3.99 17.09
N VAL A 29 6.22 -3.28 15.97
CA VAL A 29 6.92 -3.66 14.74
C VAL A 29 8.42 -3.44 14.92
N ARG A 30 9.20 -4.50 14.71
CA ARG A 30 10.67 -4.46 14.82
C ARG A 30 11.30 -3.93 13.53
N ASP A 31 12.36 -3.13 13.68
CA ASP A 31 13.09 -2.49 12.56
C ASP A 31 12.12 -1.91 11.51
N PRO A 32 11.30 -0.90 11.90
CA PRO A 32 10.18 -0.47 11.08
C PRO A 32 10.60 0.35 9.87
N ILE A 33 9.93 0.11 8.75
CA ILE A 33 9.85 0.99 7.59
C ILE A 33 8.47 1.66 7.62
N TRP A 34 8.44 2.96 7.41
CA TRP A 34 7.24 3.78 7.43
C TRP A 34 6.91 4.28 6.04
N GLU A 35 5.66 4.13 5.64
CA GLU A 35 5.12 4.51 4.36
C GLU A 35 3.81 5.28 4.54
N PRO A 36 3.45 6.23 3.65
CA PRO A 36 2.09 6.72 3.60
C PRO A 36 1.11 5.55 3.42
N LEU A 37 0.00 5.55 4.16
CA LEU A 37 -1.09 4.63 3.88
C LEU A 37 -1.94 5.20 2.73
N TRP A 38 -1.78 4.60 1.57
CA TRP A 38 -2.49 5.02 0.38
C TRP A 38 -3.98 4.67 0.48
N GLY A 39 -4.83 5.61 0.11
CA GLY A 39 -6.24 5.35 -0.16
C GLY A 39 -6.42 4.79 -1.58
N GLY A 40 -7.65 4.41 -1.91
CA GLY A 40 -7.99 3.85 -3.22
C GLY A 40 -8.12 2.34 -3.21
N ARG A 41 -8.27 1.75 -4.40
CA ARG A 41 -8.46 0.30 -4.54
C ARG A 41 -7.12 -0.41 -4.55
N ARG A 42 -6.87 -1.27 -3.57
CA ARG A 42 -5.68 -2.09 -3.55
C ARG A 42 -5.80 -3.21 -4.57
N ALA A 43 -4.71 -3.49 -5.28
CA ALA A 43 -4.70 -4.51 -6.32
C ALA A 43 -3.35 -5.21 -6.44
N LEU A 44 -3.39 -6.51 -6.75
CA LEU A 44 -2.27 -7.23 -7.33
C LEU A 44 -2.21 -6.90 -8.82
N THR A 45 -1.06 -6.46 -9.27
CA THR A 45 -0.79 -6.17 -10.68
C THR A 45 0.16 -7.22 -11.22
N HIS A 46 -0.30 -8.05 -12.15
CA HIS A 46 0.51 -9.06 -12.82
C HIS A 46 0.87 -8.60 -14.22
N VAL A 47 2.15 -8.48 -14.49
CA VAL A 47 2.73 -8.23 -15.81
C VAL A 47 3.32 -9.51 -16.33
N HIS A 48 2.88 -9.96 -17.49
CA HIS A 48 3.41 -11.16 -18.15
C HIS A 48 3.15 -11.12 -19.66
N ARG A 49 4.20 -11.37 -20.47
CA ARG A 49 4.12 -11.46 -21.94
C ARG A 49 3.39 -10.28 -22.59
N GLY A 50 3.74 -9.06 -22.22
CA GLY A 50 3.15 -7.85 -22.77
C GLY A 50 1.70 -7.59 -22.35
N ARG A 51 1.22 -8.24 -21.29
CA ARG A 51 -0.13 -8.05 -20.72
C ARG A 51 -0.05 -7.67 -19.27
N VAL A 52 -0.92 -6.75 -18.86
CA VAL A 52 -1.10 -6.36 -17.45
C VAL A 52 -2.52 -6.72 -17.02
N THR A 53 -2.64 -7.39 -15.89
CA THR A 53 -3.93 -7.70 -15.25
C THR A 53 -3.93 -7.18 -13.81
N PHE A 54 -5.08 -6.68 -13.36
CA PHE A 54 -5.29 -6.26 -11.99
C PHE A 54 -6.28 -7.21 -11.32
N ARG A 55 -5.99 -7.63 -10.08
CA ARG A 55 -6.91 -8.37 -9.22
C ARG A 55 -7.02 -7.66 -7.88
N ASP A 56 -8.23 -7.51 -7.39
CA ASP A 56 -8.48 -6.86 -6.10
C ASP A 56 -8.36 -7.79 -4.88
N GLU A 57 -8.87 -7.33 -3.73
CA GLU A 57 -8.83 -8.07 -2.46
C GLU A 57 -9.71 -9.33 -2.49
N ASP A 58 -10.75 -9.35 -3.33
CA ASP A 58 -11.66 -10.48 -3.52
C ASP A 58 -11.20 -11.42 -4.66
N ASP A 59 -10.00 -11.18 -5.21
CA ASP A 59 -9.41 -11.89 -6.35
C ASP A 59 -10.16 -11.69 -7.68
N GLU A 60 -10.99 -10.66 -7.76
CA GLU A 60 -11.72 -10.29 -8.97
C GLU A 60 -10.83 -9.50 -9.92
N THR A 61 -10.93 -9.83 -11.22
CA THR A 61 -10.22 -9.09 -12.27
C THR A 61 -10.86 -7.73 -12.51
N LEU A 62 -10.02 -6.69 -12.55
CA LEU A 62 -10.45 -5.32 -12.79
C LEU A 62 -10.26 -4.94 -14.25
N GLU A 63 -11.30 -4.41 -14.86
CA GLU A 63 -11.31 -3.98 -16.25
C GLU A 63 -11.27 -2.44 -16.39
N GLY A 64 -10.98 -1.94 -17.59
CA GLY A 64 -11.11 -0.51 -17.93
C GLY A 64 -9.91 0.38 -17.59
N TYR A 65 -8.70 -0.17 -17.45
CA TYR A 65 -7.47 0.57 -17.11
C TYR A 65 -6.42 0.58 -18.24
N ASP A 66 -6.83 0.73 -19.48
CA ASP A 66 -5.96 0.48 -20.66
C ASP A 66 -4.74 1.42 -20.70
N ARG A 67 -4.93 2.73 -20.51
CA ARG A 67 -3.82 3.69 -20.44
C ARG A 67 -2.82 3.35 -19.31
N LEU A 68 -3.32 2.89 -18.17
CA LEU A 68 -2.47 2.50 -17.06
C LEU A 68 -1.71 1.21 -17.34
N ARG A 69 -2.36 0.24 -18.01
CA ARG A 69 -1.71 -1.01 -18.46
C ARG A 69 -0.56 -0.71 -19.41
N GLU A 70 -0.76 0.15 -20.40
CA GLU A 70 0.27 0.60 -21.33
C GLU A 70 1.44 1.24 -20.57
N SER A 71 1.17 2.19 -19.69
CA SER A 71 2.22 2.86 -18.89
C SER A 71 2.99 1.89 -18.00
N ILE A 72 2.34 0.90 -17.40
CA ILE A 72 3.03 -0.12 -16.58
C ILE A 72 3.94 -0.99 -17.47
N LEU A 73 3.49 -1.39 -18.65
CA LEU A 73 4.32 -2.16 -19.60
C LEU A 73 5.56 -1.38 -20.01
N GLU A 74 5.42 -0.10 -20.35
CA GLU A 74 6.54 0.77 -20.76
C GLU A 74 7.58 0.95 -19.66
N LEU A 75 7.16 0.93 -18.39
CA LEU A 75 8.01 1.20 -17.23
C LEU A 75 8.56 -0.07 -16.57
N THR A 76 8.09 -1.24 -16.97
CA THR A 76 8.55 -2.53 -16.44
C THR A 76 9.85 -2.97 -17.12
N GLN A 77 10.84 -3.40 -16.32
CA GLN A 77 12.18 -3.86 -16.78
C GLN A 77 12.36 -5.38 -16.58
N ALA A 78 11.27 -6.15 -16.50
CA ALA A 78 11.29 -7.59 -16.30
C ALA A 78 10.28 -8.27 -17.24
N ASP A 79 10.46 -9.54 -17.51
CA ASP A 79 9.56 -10.32 -18.39
C ASP A 79 8.26 -10.70 -17.67
N GLU A 80 8.35 -10.97 -16.37
CA GLU A 80 7.20 -11.28 -15.53
C GLU A 80 7.36 -10.70 -14.11
N LEU A 81 6.34 -10.02 -13.62
CA LEU A 81 6.31 -9.56 -12.23
C LEU A 81 4.89 -9.50 -11.66
N VAL A 82 4.77 -9.63 -10.33
CA VAL A 82 3.55 -9.34 -9.59
C VAL A 82 3.84 -8.28 -8.53
N LEU A 83 3.09 -7.20 -8.59
CA LEU A 83 3.16 -6.06 -7.68
C LEU A 83 1.94 -6.06 -6.76
N ASP A 84 2.15 -5.67 -5.51
CA ASP A 84 1.10 -5.17 -4.62
C ASP A 84 1.09 -3.65 -4.72
N GLY A 85 -0.08 -3.05 -4.89
CA GLY A 85 -0.17 -1.59 -5.05
C GLY A 85 -1.58 -1.05 -4.90
N TYR A 86 -1.71 0.24 -5.17
CA TYR A 86 -2.98 0.97 -5.07
C TYR A 86 -3.32 1.66 -6.38
N LEU A 87 -4.56 1.51 -6.81
CA LEU A 87 -5.18 2.27 -7.89
C LEU A 87 -5.79 3.55 -7.29
N LEU A 88 -5.41 4.70 -7.83
CA LEU A 88 -5.75 6.03 -7.33
C LEU A 88 -6.26 6.92 -8.45
N PRO A 89 -7.05 7.98 -8.16
CA PRO A 89 -7.31 9.02 -9.15
C PRO A 89 -6.00 9.66 -9.64
N ALA A 90 -5.87 9.88 -10.95
CA ALA A 90 -4.78 10.65 -11.53
C ALA A 90 -5.23 12.11 -11.80
N PRO A 91 -4.29 13.07 -11.90
CA PRO A 91 -2.85 12.88 -11.85
C PRO A 91 -2.34 12.68 -10.42
N LEU A 92 -1.27 11.90 -10.30
CA LEU A 92 -0.44 11.91 -9.10
C LEU A 92 0.30 13.24 -9.10
N ARG A 93 -0.25 14.24 -8.45
CA ARG A 93 0.37 15.57 -8.45
C ARG A 93 1.74 15.47 -7.81
N SER A 94 2.74 15.91 -8.56
CA SER A 94 4.09 16.12 -8.05
C SER A 94 4.01 17.11 -6.88
N THR A 95 4.79 16.88 -5.87
CA THR A 95 4.88 17.55 -4.58
C THR A 95 5.13 19.06 -4.60
N ALA A 96 5.01 19.73 -5.75
CA ALA A 96 5.28 21.16 -5.93
C ALA A 96 4.03 22.06 -6.00
N GLY A 97 2.82 21.53 -5.82
CA GLY A 97 1.58 22.32 -5.93
C GLY A 97 0.58 22.04 -4.81
N THR A 98 0.13 23.09 -4.19
CA THR A 98 -0.74 23.25 -3.02
C THR A 98 -2.19 22.78 -3.19
N GLU A 99 -2.48 21.65 -3.83
CA GLU A 99 -3.85 21.14 -3.88
C GLU A 99 -3.90 19.68 -3.46
N SER A 100 -4.82 19.36 -2.52
CA SER A 100 -5.10 18.00 -2.05
C SER A 100 -5.43 17.07 -3.22
N PRO A 101 -5.00 15.80 -3.19
CA PRO A 101 -5.43 14.80 -4.17
C PRO A 101 -6.95 14.75 -4.19
N ALA A 102 -7.55 14.82 -5.39
CA ALA A 102 -8.99 14.66 -5.56
C ALA A 102 -9.43 13.31 -4.94
N GLY A 103 -10.43 13.36 -4.06
CA GLY A 103 -10.91 12.20 -3.32
C GLY A 103 -10.64 12.23 -1.82
N MET A 104 -9.86 13.20 -1.31
CA MET A 104 -9.60 13.35 0.13
C MET A 104 -10.54 14.37 0.81
N ASP A 105 -11.38 15.08 0.04
CA ASP A 105 -12.35 16.05 0.56
C ASP A 105 -13.47 15.41 1.40
N SER A 106 -13.59 14.08 1.37
CA SER A 106 -14.56 13.32 2.19
C SER A 106 -13.99 12.80 3.50
N LEU A 107 -12.73 13.09 3.84
CA LEU A 107 -12.20 12.74 5.15
C LEU A 107 -12.74 13.72 6.21
N PRO A 108 -13.17 13.22 7.40
CA PRO A 108 -13.69 14.07 8.45
C PRO A 108 -12.67 15.14 8.83
N THR A 109 -13.14 16.38 8.93
CA THR A 109 -12.29 17.51 9.27
C THR A 109 -11.66 17.36 10.66
N PRO A 110 -10.50 17.99 10.92
CA PRO A 110 -9.87 17.98 12.23
C PRO A 110 -10.80 18.36 13.40
N ALA A 111 -11.80 19.20 13.15
CA ALA A 111 -12.78 19.62 14.15
C ALA A 111 -13.81 18.51 14.48
N GLU A 112 -14.19 17.67 13.54
CA GLU A 112 -15.14 16.56 13.75
C GLU A 112 -14.49 15.40 14.51
N VAL A 113 -13.20 15.17 14.28
CA VAL A 113 -12.44 14.16 15.01
C VAL A 113 -12.10 14.60 16.43
N GLY A 114 -11.85 15.90 16.67
CA GLY A 114 -11.47 16.44 17.98
C GLY A 114 -12.56 16.36 19.05
N ARG A 115 -13.85 16.50 18.68
CA ARG A 115 -14.96 16.47 19.64
C ARG A 115 -15.26 15.11 20.26
N GLN A 116 -14.71 14.03 19.74
CA GLN A 116 -15.00 12.66 20.18
C GLN A 116 -13.87 12.02 21.03
N MET A 117 -12.72 12.68 21.23
CA MET A 117 -11.53 12.09 21.87
C MET A 117 -11.54 12.00 23.40
N ILE A 118 -12.65 12.25 24.11
CA ILE A 118 -12.61 12.45 25.56
C ILE A 118 -12.80 11.16 26.39
N PHE A 119 -13.19 10.00 25.87
CA PHE A 119 -13.46 8.82 26.71
C PHE A 119 -12.88 7.48 26.18
N GLY A 120 -11.89 6.93 26.88
CA GLY A 120 -11.64 5.51 27.13
C GLY A 120 -10.81 4.71 26.10
N ASN A 121 -9.75 4.06 26.61
CA ASN A 121 -8.74 3.30 25.86
C ASN A 121 -9.23 2.20 24.88
N ARG A 122 -10.36 1.53 25.13
CA ARG A 122 -10.90 0.50 24.21
C ARG A 122 -11.75 1.08 23.06
N ARG A 123 -12.42 2.21 23.30
CA ARG A 123 -13.13 2.94 22.25
C ARG A 123 -12.18 3.65 21.28
N SER A 124 -11.01 4.04 21.77
CA SER A 124 -9.94 4.66 21.00
C SER A 124 -9.39 3.72 19.92
N GLN A 125 -9.11 2.46 20.25
CA GLN A 125 -8.59 1.47 19.28
C GLN A 125 -9.56 1.17 18.13
N ARG A 126 -10.82 0.85 18.45
CA ARG A 126 -11.85 0.60 17.42
C ARG A 126 -12.09 1.80 16.51
N ARG A 127 -11.90 3.00 17.05
CA ARG A 127 -12.04 4.22 16.29
C ARG A 127 -10.83 4.48 15.40
N GLU A 128 -9.62 4.22 15.87
CA GLU A 128 -8.41 4.27 15.04
C GLU A 128 -8.52 3.28 13.88
N GLU A 129 -8.95 2.05 14.15
CA GLU A 129 -9.23 1.04 13.13
C GLU A 129 -10.27 1.51 12.10
N MET A 130 -11.37 2.14 12.56
CA MET A 130 -12.40 2.71 11.67
C MET A 130 -11.86 3.86 10.81
N LEU A 131 -11.05 4.76 11.37
CA LEU A 131 -10.49 5.89 10.62
C LEU A 131 -9.44 5.43 9.60
N VAL A 132 -8.64 4.42 9.96
CA VAL A 132 -7.70 3.79 9.02
C VAL A 132 -8.47 3.07 7.91
N GLU A 133 -9.54 2.36 8.24
CA GLU A 133 -10.38 1.68 7.27
C GLU A 133 -11.11 2.69 6.35
N GLN A 134 -11.59 3.80 6.90
CA GLN A 134 -12.18 4.88 6.11
C GLN A 134 -11.15 5.55 5.18
N ALA A 135 -9.90 5.73 5.64
CA ALA A 135 -8.81 6.23 4.80
C ALA A 135 -8.46 5.28 3.64
N ARG A 136 -8.74 3.98 3.78
CA ARG A 136 -8.56 2.98 2.71
C ARG A 136 -9.68 3.01 1.68
N ARG A 137 -10.92 3.33 2.07
CA ARG A 137 -12.12 3.27 1.23
C ARG A 137 -12.33 4.53 0.40
N VAL A 138 -11.34 4.92 -0.39
CA VAL A 138 -11.56 5.94 -1.43
C VAL A 138 -12.13 5.24 -2.65
N SER A 139 -13.43 5.41 -2.90
CA SER A 139 -14.06 4.91 -4.12
C SER A 139 -13.55 5.69 -5.32
N LEU A 140 -12.94 4.98 -6.28
CA LEU A 140 -12.58 5.58 -7.56
C LEU A 140 -13.83 5.75 -8.42
N PRO A 141 -14.13 6.96 -8.95
CA PRO A 141 -15.12 7.10 -9.99
C PRO A 141 -14.70 6.29 -11.22
N SER A 142 -15.59 5.51 -11.80
CA SER A 142 -15.29 4.59 -12.92
C SER A 142 -14.78 5.27 -14.21
N ALA A 143 -14.85 6.59 -14.29
CA ALA A 143 -14.44 7.40 -15.44
C ALA A 143 -13.22 8.28 -15.20
N SER A 144 -12.60 8.23 -14.03
CA SER A 144 -11.44 9.08 -13.73
C SER A 144 -10.15 8.47 -14.26
N PRO A 145 -9.22 9.30 -14.77
CA PRO A 145 -7.86 8.84 -15.04
C PRO A 145 -7.31 8.16 -13.79
N THR A 146 -6.67 7.01 -13.94
CA THR A 146 -6.18 6.22 -12.84
C THR A 146 -4.67 6.18 -12.82
N ALA A 147 -4.09 6.27 -11.63
CA ALA A 147 -2.67 6.08 -11.37
C ALA A 147 -2.45 4.82 -10.52
N PHE A 148 -1.23 4.30 -10.53
CA PHE A 148 -0.81 3.16 -9.74
C PHE A 148 0.38 3.50 -8.87
N ILE A 149 0.27 3.13 -7.58
CA ILE A 149 1.38 3.20 -6.63
C ILE A 149 1.78 1.78 -6.24
N ALA A 150 2.95 1.34 -6.68
CA ALA A 150 3.52 0.07 -6.26
C ALA A 150 4.06 0.17 -4.82
N VAL A 151 3.67 -0.76 -3.96
CA VAL A 151 4.11 -0.82 -2.55
C VAL A 151 4.95 -2.04 -2.22
N ASP A 152 4.89 -3.10 -3.03
CA ASP A 152 5.72 -4.30 -2.84
C ASP A 152 5.87 -5.08 -4.15
N LEU A 153 6.91 -5.92 -4.25
CA LEU A 153 7.15 -6.86 -5.32
C LEU A 153 7.07 -8.29 -4.76
N LEU A 154 6.31 -9.16 -5.41
CA LEU A 154 5.97 -10.49 -4.88
C LEU A 154 6.45 -11.64 -5.76
N TRP A 155 6.64 -11.37 -7.04
CA TRP A 155 7.07 -12.33 -8.05
C TRP A 155 7.95 -11.63 -9.07
N LEU A 156 9.03 -12.29 -9.49
CA LEU A 156 9.96 -11.78 -10.49
C LEU A 156 10.49 -12.91 -11.35
N ASP A 157 10.26 -12.85 -12.67
CA ASP A 157 10.81 -13.73 -13.71
C ASP A 157 10.77 -15.22 -13.35
N GLY A 158 9.59 -15.71 -13.00
CA GLY A 158 9.37 -17.12 -12.64
C GLY A 158 9.66 -17.47 -11.18
N VAL A 159 10.13 -16.52 -10.34
CA VAL A 159 10.53 -16.76 -8.96
C VAL A 159 9.63 -16.04 -7.96
N PRO A 160 9.00 -16.76 -7.00
CA PRO A 160 8.32 -16.13 -5.88
C PRO A 160 9.34 -15.49 -4.94
N ILE A 161 9.14 -14.22 -4.61
CA ILE A 161 10.03 -13.48 -3.69
C ILE A 161 9.34 -13.12 -2.38
N VAL A 162 8.19 -13.71 -2.09
CA VAL A 162 7.41 -13.49 -0.85
C VAL A 162 8.19 -13.80 0.43
N ASP A 163 9.14 -14.74 0.37
CA ASP A 163 10.03 -15.10 1.47
C ASP A 163 11.31 -14.24 1.56
N VAL A 164 11.51 -13.35 0.60
CA VAL A 164 12.62 -12.37 0.65
C VAL A 164 12.23 -11.25 1.63
N PRO A 165 13.17 -10.72 2.46
CA PRO A 165 12.90 -9.59 3.34
C PRO A 165 12.32 -8.37 2.59
N LEU A 166 11.38 -7.66 3.23
CA LEU A 166 10.70 -6.50 2.60
C LEU A 166 11.68 -5.47 2.03
N LEU A 167 12.75 -5.17 2.76
CA LEU A 167 13.73 -4.18 2.29
C LEU A 167 14.40 -4.60 0.97
N GLU A 168 14.70 -5.88 0.83
CA GLU A 168 15.27 -6.41 -0.41
C GLU A 168 14.24 -6.45 -1.54
N ARG A 169 12.97 -6.81 -1.24
CA ARG A 169 11.88 -6.73 -2.24
C ARG A 169 11.69 -5.31 -2.75
N LYS A 170 11.85 -4.29 -1.88
CA LYS A 170 11.79 -2.89 -2.30
C LYS A 170 12.96 -2.49 -3.20
N ARG A 171 14.17 -2.95 -2.92
CA ARG A 171 15.34 -2.73 -3.80
C ARG A 171 15.14 -3.38 -5.18
N LEU A 172 14.62 -4.61 -5.20
CA LEU A 172 14.26 -5.27 -6.45
C LEU A 172 13.15 -4.50 -7.18
N LEU A 173 12.12 -4.04 -6.48
CA LEU A 173 11.06 -3.20 -7.05
C LEU A 173 11.64 -1.92 -7.71
N GLU A 174 12.61 -1.29 -7.08
CA GLU A 174 13.30 -0.12 -7.62
C GLU A 174 14.08 -0.42 -8.91
N SER A 175 14.61 -1.63 -9.04
CA SER A 175 15.37 -2.03 -10.22
C SER A 175 14.51 -2.47 -11.40
N VAL A 176 13.26 -2.94 -11.14
CA VAL A 176 12.40 -3.54 -12.18
C VAL A 176 11.20 -2.69 -12.58
N LEU A 177 10.87 -1.64 -11.84
CA LEU A 177 9.78 -0.73 -12.16
C LEU A 177 10.28 0.72 -12.17
N LEU A 178 10.36 1.33 -13.34
CA LEU A 178 10.64 2.75 -13.48
C LEU A 178 9.42 3.59 -13.07
N GLU A 179 9.66 4.86 -12.75
CA GLU A 179 8.58 5.78 -12.42
C GLU A 179 8.19 6.67 -13.61
N GLY A 180 6.89 6.94 -13.73
CA GLY A 180 6.31 7.80 -14.75
C GLY A 180 5.27 8.75 -14.18
N GLU A 181 4.46 9.36 -15.02
CA GLU A 181 3.44 10.32 -14.61
C GLU A 181 2.36 9.67 -13.72
N ILE A 182 1.86 8.50 -14.13
CA ILE A 182 0.75 7.79 -13.48
C ILE A 182 1.16 6.46 -12.83
N VAL A 183 2.44 6.11 -12.84
CA VAL A 183 2.99 4.92 -12.17
C VAL A 183 4.13 5.36 -11.27
N ARG A 184 4.03 5.10 -9.98
CA ARG A 184 5.02 5.46 -8.98
C ARG A 184 5.24 4.31 -7.99
N ARG A 185 6.34 4.38 -7.26
CA ARG A 185 6.60 3.54 -6.08
C ARG A 185 6.31 4.35 -4.82
N THR A 186 5.85 3.68 -3.76
CA THR A 186 5.65 4.36 -2.47
C THR A 186 6.98 4.78 -1.87
N VAL A 187 6.98 5.95 -1.24
CA VAL A 187 8.13 6.40 -0.44
C VAL A 187 8.17 5.59 0.85
N ALA A 188 9.32 5.03 1.16
CA ALA A 188 9.57 4.29 2.39
C ALA A 188 10.71 4.94 3.17
N VAL A 189 10.49 5.21 4.45
CA VAL A 189 11.47 5.88 5.32
C VAL A 189 11.73 5.09 6.60
N ARG A 190 12.93 5.21 7.12
CA ARG A 190 13.32 4.68 8.44
C ARG A 190 13.23 5.76 9.50
N PRO A 191 13.07 5.40 10.79
CA PRO A 191 13.16 6.35 11.89
C PRO A 191 14.48 7.15 11.88
N PRO A 192 14.46 8.41 12.31
CA PRO A 192 13.32 9.15 12.88
C PRO A 192 12.35 9.64 11.79
N VAL A 193 11.04 9.46 12.03
CA VAL A 193 9.99 9.73 11.01
C VAL A 193 9.21 11.02 11.25
N GLU A 194 9.39 11.64 12.40
CA GLU A 194 8.64 12.83 12.83
C GLU A 194 8.80 14.00 11.86
N GLN A 195 9.96 14.11 11.23
CA GLN A 195 10.26 15.13 10.22
C GLN A 195 9.36 15.01 8.97
N TRP A 196 8.83 13.80 8.70
CA TRP A 196 7.98 13.52 7.54
C TRP A 196 6.50 13.78 7.80
N TYR A 197 6.05 13.82 9.06
CA TYR A 197 4.64 13.96 9.40
C TYR A 197 3.99 15.23 8.83
N ALA A 198 4.69 16.35 8.86
CA ALA A 198 4.17 17.60 8.33
C ALA A 198 3.97 17.52 6.80
N GLN A 199 4.94 16.97 6.10
CA GLN A 199 4.90 16.79 4.65
C GLN A 199 3.80 15.82 4.25
N TRP A 200 3.71 14.65 4.88
CA TRP A 200 2.66 13.68 4.57
C TRP A 200 1.25 14.23 4.83
N ARG A 201 1.08 15.02 5.90
CA ARG A 201 -0.21 15.71 6.14
C ARG A 201 -0.49 16.77 5.07
N ALA A 202 0.50 17.51 4.63
CA ALA A 202 0.34 18.49 3.55
C ALA A 202 -0.06 17.83 2.22
N PHE A 203 0.34 16.56 2.02
CA PHE A 203 -0.12 15.71 0.90
C PHE A 203 -1.46 15.02 1.16
N GLY A 204 -2.12 15.32 2.29
CA GLY A 204 -3.42 14.81 2.63
C GLY A 204 -3.44 13.43 3.29
N PHE A 205 -2.29 12.84 3.62
CA PHE A 205 -2.28 11.57 4.36
C PHE A 205 -2.67 11.78 5.82
N SER A 206 -3.52 10.91 6.32
CA SER A 206 -3.96 10.87 7.72
C SER A 206 -3.40 9.65 8.48
N ALA A 207 -2.95 8.63 7.75
CA ALA A 207 -2.46 7.38 8.32
C ALA A 207 -1.20 6.89 7.62
N LEU A 208 -0.47 6.02 8.30
CA LEU A 208 0.78 5.41 7.85
C LEU A 208 0.69 3.89 7.93
N ALA A 209 1.35 3.23 7.00
CA ALA A 209 1.71 1.82 7.08
C ALA A 209 3.08 1.69 7.75
N VAL A 210 3.18 0.77 8.71
CA VAL A 210 4.42 0.47 9.44
C VAL A 210 4.72 -1.01 9.22
N LYS A 211 5.84 -1.30 8.60
CA LYS A 211 6.19 -2.65 8.15
C LYS A 211 7.58 -3.01 8.64
N GLY A 212 7.77 -4.21 9.17
CA GLY A 212 9.10 -4.70 9.52
C GLY A 212 10.00 -4.81 8.29
N ALA A 213 11.22 -4.26 8.34
CA ALA A 213 12.17 -4.28 7.21
C ALA A 213 12.52 -5.72 6.76
N ASN A 214 12.53 -6.65 7.72
CA ASN A 214 12.80 -8.06 7.47
C ASN A 214 11.55 -8.93 7.31
N SER A 215 10.35 -8.31 7.27
CA SER A 215 9.09 -9.04 7.20
C SER A 215 8.94 -9.80 5.87
N ARG A 216 8.33 -11.00 5.97
CA ARG A 216 7.91 -11.79 4.82
C ARG A 216 6.54 -11.34 4.36
N TYR A 217 6.22 -11.63 3.12
CA TYR A 217 4.87 -11.44 2.61
C TYR A 217 4.09 -12.75 2.75
N THR A 218 2.98 -12.73 3.49
CA THR A 218 2.10 -13.90 3.68
C THR A 218 0.82 -13.72 2.86
N PRO A 219 0.74 -14.31 1.67
CA PRO A 219 -0.42 -14.13 0.80
C PRO A 219 -1.73 -14.50 1.52
N GLY A 220 -2.70 -13.57 1.49
CA GLY A 220 -4.04 -13.76 2.06
C GLY A 220 -4.14 -13.80 3.58
N ARG A 221 -3.04 -13.62 4.32
CA ARG A 221 -3.03 -13.67 5.80
C ARG A 221 -2.13 -12.60 6.40
N PRO A 222 -2.52 -11.98 7.54
CA PRO A 222 -1.65 -11.04 8.25
C PRO A 222 -0.45 -11.78 8.87
N ASN A 223 0.71 -11.15 8.89
CA ASN A 223 1.92 -11.71 9.48
C ASN A 223 2.28 -11.14 10.86
N GLY A 224 1.54 -10.17 11.38
CA GLY A 224 1.86 -9.52 12.66
C GLY A 224 3.01 -8.52 12.63
N GLU A 225 3.71 -8.37 11.50
CA GLU A 225 4.84 -7.44 11.32
C GLU A 225 4.43 -6.21 10.48
N TRP A 226 3.17 -6.15 10.04
CA TRP A 226 2.59 -5.01 9.34
C TRP A 226 1.48 -4.41 10.16
N ALA A 227 1.57 -3.12 10.43
CA ALA A 227 0.62 -2.35 11.22
C ALA A 227 0.21 -1.09 10.48
N THR A 228 -0.87 -0.47 10.94
CA THR A 228 -1.28 0.87 10.51
C THR A 228 -1.38 1.77 11.74
N THR A 229 -1.16 3.06 11.55
CA THR A 229 -1.30 4.06 12.61
C THR A 229 -1.70 5.41 12.02
N LEU A 230 -2.35 6.24 12.81
CA LEU A 230 -2.63 7.63 12.41
C LEU A 230 -1.37 8.48 12.51
N ILE A 231 -1.25 9.47 11.62
CA ILE A 231 -0.22 10.50 11.76
C ILE A 231 -0.56 11.35 12.99
N PRO A 232 0.35 11.47 14.01
CA PRO A 232 0.10 12.24 15.20
C PRO A 232 -0.27 13.69 14.87
N ARG A 233 -1.28 14.22 15.58
CA ARG A 233 -1.60 15.65 15.52
C ARG A 233 -0.65 16.40 16.43
N ARG A 234 -0.16 17.54 15.97
CA ARG A 234 0.51 18.49 16.84
C ARG A 234 -0.50 19.29 17.63
#